data_1ed8d49a29e59e34684fd3bed3e31efc
#
_entry.id   1ed8d49a29e59e34684fd3bed3e31efc
#
_cell.length_a   1.000
_cell.length_b   1.000
_cell.length_c   1.000
_cell.angle_alpha   90.00
_cell.angle_beta   90.00
_cell.angle_gamma   90.00
#
_symmetry.space_group_name_H-M   'P 1'
#
loop_
_entity.id
_entity.type
_entity.pdbx_description
1 polymer ?
#
loop_
_entity_poly.entity_id
_entity_poly.type
_entity_poly.pdbx_seq_one_letter_code
_entity_poly.pdbx_strand_id
1 'polypeptide(L)'
;NWMKNTRDWCISRQLWWGHQIPAWYCDDCGETVVAKSAPCTCPKCGGTRLTQDPDTLDTWFSSALWPFSTLGWPNEESEDLKYFYPTNTLVTGYDIIGFWVSRMIFSGLAYTGKAPFSTVCIHGIVRDSQGRKMSKSLGNGIDPLEVIAQYGADALRFMLVDGSTPGNDMRYIEKKVEAARNFANKLWNACLLYTS
;
A
#
# COMPACT_ATOMS: atom_id res chain seq x y z
N ASN A 1 3.00 18.52 10.36
CA ASN A 1 4.10 19.18 9.62
C ASN A 1 4.40 18.53 8.26
N TRP A 2 4.23 17.21 8.10
CA TRP A 2 4.55 16.48 6.87
C TRP A 2 3.70 16.93 5.68
N MET A 3 2.37 17.00 5.83
CA MET A 3 1.45 17.46 4.78
C MET A 3 1.66 18.93 4.38
N LYS A 4 2.10 19.79 5.32
CA LYS A 4 2.38 21.20 5.02
C LYS A 4 3.58 21.42 4.11
N ASN A 5 4.50 20.44 4.05
CA ASN A 5 5.72 20.50 3.27
C ASN A 5 5.69 19.53 2.06
N THR A 6 4.50 19.08 1.67
CA THR A 6 4.34 18.21 0.49
C THR A 6 4.78 18.98 -0.76
N ARG A 7 5.67 18.35 -1.54
CA ARG A 7 6.14 18.88 -2.83
C ARG A 7 5.31 18.31 -3.97
N ASP A 8 5.43 18.95 -5.13
CA ASP A 8 4.83 18.45 -6.36
C ASP A 8 5.26 17.01 -6.64
N TRP A 9 4.32 16.24 -7.13
CA TRP A 9 4.52 14.84 -7.46
C TRP A 9 4.27 14.61 -8.94
N CYS A 10 5.32 14.27 -9.67
CA CYS A 10 5.19 13.82 -11.03
C CYS A 10 4.51 12.44 -11.04
N ILE A 11 3.35 12.37 -11.66
CA ILE A 11 2.53 11.14 -11.72
C ILE A 11 2.84 10.26 -12.92
N SER A 12 3.62 10.75 -13.90
CA SER A 12 3.99 9.99 -15.09
C SER A 12 5.21 9.10 -14.87
N ARG A 13 5.18 7.91 -15.48
CA ARG A 13 6.29 6.96 -15.50
C ARG A 13 6.46 6.41 -16.92
N GLN A 14 7.72 6.30 -17.36
CA GLN A 14 8.12 5.77 -18.66
C GLN A 14 8.23 4.24 -18.58
N LEU A 15 7.10 3.58 -18.33
CA LEU A 15 7.02 2.12 -18.19
C LEU A 15 6.19 1.53 -19.32
N TRP A 16 6.60 0.40 -19.84
CA TRP A 16 5.85 -0.32 -20.86
C TRP A 16 4.54 -0.93 -20.32
N TRP A 17 4.52 -1.31 -19.05
CA TRP A 17 3.36 -1.91 -18.40
C TRP A 17 2.81 -0.99 -17.31
N GLY A 18 1.51 -0.71 -17.37
CA GLY A 18 0.81 0.11 -16.38
C GLY A 18 -0.44 0.75 -16.95
N HIS A 19 -1.08 1.61 -16.18
CA HIS A 19 -2.22 2.41 -16.62
C HIS A 19 -1.72 3.60 -17.44
N GLN A 20 -1.93 3.57 -18.75
CA GLN A 20 -1.60 4.71 -19.61
C GLN A 20 -2.37 5.96 -19.16
N ILE A 21 -1.69 7.09 -19.15
CA ILE A 21 -2.27 8.37 -18.74
C ILE A 21 -3.43 8.72 -19.68
N PRO A 22 -4.66 8.93 -19.17
CA PRO A 22 -5.84 9.21 -19.98
C PRO A 22 -5.92 10.70 -20.40
N ALA A 23 -4.83 11.20 -20.97
CA ALA A 23 -4.69 12.55 -21.46
C ALA A 23 -4.29 12.54 -22.92
N TRP A 24 -4.86 13.45 -23.71
CA TRP A 24 -4.58 13.62 -25.13
C TRP A 24 -4.17 15.05 -25.40
N TYR A 25 -3.14 15.23 -26.19
CA TYR A 25 -2.63 16.52 -26.60
C TYR A 25 -3.15 16.85 -28.00
N CYS A 26 -3.72 18.04 -28.14
CA CYS A 26 -4.18 18.50 -29.44
C CYS A 26 -3.00 19.09 -30.22
N ASP A 27 -2.67 18.51 -31.38
CA ASP A 27 -1.58 18.97 -32.23
C ASP A 27 -1.88 20.33 -32.89
N ASP A 28 -3.16 20.71 -32.95
CA ASP A 28 -3.57 21.95 -33.62
C ASP A 28 -3.50 23.17 -32.69
N CYS A 29 -3.81 23.02 -31.40
CA CYS A 29 -3.88 24.17 -30.47
C CYS A 29 -3.16 23.96 -29.14
N GLY A 30 -2.51 22.81 -28.93
CA GLY A 30 -1.77 22.50 -27.70
C GLY A 30 -2.64 22.24 -26.46
N GLU A 31 -3.96 22.12 -26.60
CA GLU A 31 -4.85 21.84 -25.49
C GLU A 31 -4.66 20.41 -24.97
N THR A 32 -4.71 20.24 -23.65
CA THR A 32 -4.69 18.92 -23.01
C THR A 32 -6.10 18.49 -22.67
N VAL A 33 -6.55 17.37 -23.23
CA VAL A 33 -7.88 16.80 -23.02
C VAL A 33 -7.76 15.56 -22.16
N VAL A 34 -8.41 15.56 -21.00
CA VAL A 34 -8.49 14.38 -20.11
C VAL A 34 -9.86 13.72 -20.28
N ALA A 35 -9.89 12.44 -20.63
CA ALA A 35 -11.12 11.72 -20.90
C ALA A 35 -11.01 10.23 -20.53
N LYS A 36 -12.15 9.56 -20.30
CA LYS A 36 -12.20 8.11 -20.03
C LYS A 36 -11.90 7.25 -21.26
N SER A 37 -12.14 7.79 -22.43
CA SER A 37 -11.89 7.15 -23.73
C SER A 37 -11.34 8.20 -24.70
N ALA A 38 -10.68 7.74 -25.76
CA ALA A 38 -10.10 8.62 -26.77
C ALA A 38 -11.16 9.61 -27.30
N PRO A 39 -10.95 10.93 -27.15
CA PRO A 39 -11.89 11.93 -27.68
C PRO A 39 -11.79 11.99 -29.21
N CYS A 40 -12.92 12.19 -29.86
CA CYS A 40 -12.95 12.31 -31.34
C CYS A 40 -12.46 13.69 -31.81
N THR A 41 -12.68 14.73 -31.01
CA THR A 41 -12.36 16.12 -31.34
C THR A 41 -11.86 16.88 -30.12
N CYS A 42 -11.01 17.85 -30.35
CA CYS A 42 -10.57 18.79 -29.33
C CYS A 42 -11.73 19.72 -28.92
N PRO A 43 -12.08 19.81 -27.64
CA PRO A 43 -13.18 20.67 -27.19
C PRO A 43 -12.90 22.17 -27.36
N LYS A 44 -11.64 22.55 -27.53
CA LYS A 44 -11.24 23.95 -27.67
C LYS A 44 -11.25 24.45 -29.14
N CYS A 45 -10.71 23.67 -30.06
CA CYS A 45 -10.54 24.09 -31.44
C CYS A 45 -11.31 23.25 -32.47
N GLY A 46 -11.93 22.14 -32.05
CA GLY A 46 -12.61 21.21 -32.94
C GLY A 46 -11.68 20.32 -33.79
N GLY A 47 -10.37 20.44 -33.62
CA GLY A 47 -9.38 19.64 -34.34
C GLY A 47 -9.48 18.14 -33.97
N THR A 48 -9.11 17.28 -34.92
CA THR A 48 -9.21 15.82 -34.78
C THR A 48 -7.84 15.17 -34.53
N ARG A 49 -6.77 15.93 -34.58
CA ARG A 49 -5.40 15.42 -34.30
C ARG A 49 -5.12 15.47 -32.82
N LEU A 50 -5.38 14.34 -32.16
CA LEU A 50 -5.20 14.16 -30.73
C LEU A 50 -4.26 12.98 -30.49
N THR A 51 -3.14 13.24 -29.81
CA THR A 51 -2.13 12.23 -29.47
C THR A 51 -2.19 11.93 -27.98
N GLN A 52 -2.40 10.65 -27.63
CA GLN A 52 -2.42 10.24 -26.21
C GLN A 52 -1.04 10.31 -25.60
N ASP A 53 -0.96 10.68 -24.33
CA ASP A 53 0.24 10.63 -23.54
C ASP A 53 0.81 9.19 -23.52
N PRO A 54 2.09 8.98 -23.90
CA PRO A 54 2.69 7.65 -23.96
C PRO A 54 3.03 7.07 -22.59
N ASP A 55 3.09 7.89 -21.55
CA ASP A 55 3.50 7.49 -20.23
C ASP A 55 2.38 6.75 -19.47
N THR A 56 2.76 6.08 -18.40
CA THR A 56 1.84 5.41 -17.48
C THR A 56 1.76 6.15 -16.15
N LEU A 57 0.66 5.97 -15.44
CA LEU A 57 0.50 6.52 -14.10
C LEU A 57 1.42 5.81 -13.10
N ASP A 58 1.98 6.58 -12.17
CA ASP A 58 2.70 6.07 -11.02
C ASP A 58 1.83 5.07 -10.23
N THR A 59 2.41 3.98 -9.77
CA THR A 59 1.76 2.95 -8.93
C THR A 59 1.03 3.57 -7.74
N TRP A 60 1.62 4.61 -7.14
CA TRP A 60 1.03 5.27 -5.99
C TRP A 60 -0.22 6.09 -6.31
N PHE A 61 -0.50 6.35 -7.58
CA PHE A 61 -1.72 7.05 -7.99
C PHE A 61 -2.96 6.19 -7.72
N SER A 62 -2.99 4.97 -8.21
CA SER A 62 -4.10 4.03 -7.94
C SER A 62 -4.10 3.57 -6.48
N SER A 63 -2.92 3.36 -5.87
CA SER A 63 -2.80 3.00 -4.46
C SER A 63 -3.40 4.06 -3.52
N ALA A 64 -3.37 5.33 -3.91
CA ALA A 64 -3.98 6.42 -3.15
C ALA A 64 -5.51 6.36 -3.12
N LEU A 65 -6.13 5.70 -4.08
CA LEU A 65 -7.59 5.55 -4.18
C LEU A 65 -8.13 4.37 -3.35
N TRP A 66 -7.24 3.51 -2.85
CA TRP A 66 -7.60 2.25 -2.19
C TRP A 66 -8.67 2.36 -1.11
N PRO A 67 -8.65 3.36 -0.19
CA PRO A 67 -9.62 3.42 0.92
C PRO A 67 -11.08 3.51 0.49
N PHE A 68 -11.36 4.01 -0.72
CA PHE A 68 -12.70 4.21 -1.22
C PHE A 68 -12.97 3.49 -2.56
N SER A 69 -11.97 3.29 -3.41
CA SER A 69 -12.16 2.62 -4.69
C SER A 69 -12.54 1.14 -4.54
N THR A 70 -12.00 0.46 -3.54
CA THR A 70 -12.31 -0.94 -3.22
C THR A 70 -13.71 -1.14 -2.63
N LEU A 71 -14.34 -0.06 -2.19
CA LEU A 71 -15.68 -0.05 -1.61
C LEU A 71 -16.76 0.37 -2.62
N GLY A 72 -16.40 0.45 -3.90
CA GLY A 72 -17.34 0.72 -4.99
C GLY A 72 -17.36 2.15 -5.52
N TRP A 73 -16.53 3.08 -4.96
CA TRP A 73 -16.39 4.42 -5.56
C TRP A 73 -15.96 4.30 -7.04
N PRO A 74 -16.50 5.08 -7.99
CA PRO A 74 -17.25 6.33 -7.82
C PRO A 74 -18.78 6.16 -7.66
N ASN A 75 -19.31 4.94 -7.48
CA ASN A 75 -20.72 4.76 -7.16
C ASN A 75 -20.97 5.16 -5.68
N GLU A 76 -21.49 6.36 -5.47
CA GLU A 76 -21.78 6.89 -4.13
C GLU A 76 -22.94 6.15 -3.44
N GLU A 77 -23.73 5.39 -4.19
CA GLU A 77 -24.83 4.56 -3.65
C GLU A 77 -24.36 3.19 -3.16
N SER A 78 -23.07 2.84 -3.33
CA SER A 78 -22.53 1.57 -2.83
C SER A 78 -22.76 1.44 -1.32
N GLU A 79 -23.35 0.33 -0.90
CA GLU A 79 -23.60 0.03 0.51
C GLU A 79 -22.30 -0.10 1.30
N ASP A 80 -21.29 -0.75 0.71
CA ASP A 80 -19.95 -0.88 1.33
C ASP A 80 -19.28 0.47 1.52
N LEU A 81 -19.39 1.37 0.55
CA LEU A 81 -18.83 2.71 0.66
C LEU A 81 -19.51 3.51 1.77
N LYS A 82 -20.84 3.43 1.86
CA LYS A 82 -21.62 4.11 2.91
C LYS A 82 -21.32 3.58 4.31
N TYR A 83 -21.05 2.27 4.42
CA TYR A 83 -20.86 1.60 5.71
C TYR A 83 -19.42 1.66 6.20
N PHE A 84 -18.44 1.41 5.31
CA PHE A 84 -17.04 1.25 5.71
C PHE A 84 -16.17 2.50 5.52
N TYR A 85 -16.63 3.51 4.76
CA TYR A 85 -15.87 4.73 4.54
C TYR A 85 -16.46 5.94 5.27
N PRO A 86 -15.66 6.76 5.99
CA PRO A 86 -14.24 6.60 6.30
C PRO A 86 -13.95 5.41 7.23
N THR A 87 -12.79 4.77 7.05
CA THR A 87 -12.34 3.69 7.94
C THR A 87 -11.80 4.24 9.27
N ASN A 88 -11.78 3.42 10.32
CA ASN A 88 -11.31 3.88 11.63
C ASN A 88 -9.79 3.92 11.72
N THR A 89 -9.12 2.83 11.33
CA THR A 89 -7.68 2.68 11.52
C THR A 89 -7.01 2.12 10.28
N LEU A 90 -5.94 2.79 9.85
CA LEU A 90 -4.99 2.29 8.86
C LEU A 90 -3.76 1.77 9.61
N VAL A 91 -3.27 0.59 9.23
CA VAL A 91 -2.02 0.02 9.75
C VAL A 91 -1.00 -0.02 8.63
N THR A 92 0.19 0.55 8.84
CA THR A 92 1.23 0.65 7.81
C THR A 92 2.63 0.77 8.40
N GLY A 93 3.65 0.44 7.58
CA GLY A 93 5.03 0.73 7.91
C GLY A 93 5.37 2.23 7.81
N TYR A 94 6.34 2.67 8.59
CA TYR A 94 6.77 4.07 8.56
C TYR A 94 7.40 4.48 7.21
N ASP A 95 7.92 3.54 6.46
CA ASP A 95 8.67 3.79 5.23
C ASP A 95 7.80 4.24 4.04
N ILE A 96 6.49 4.05 4.14
CA ILE A 96 5.53 4.46 3.10
C ILE A 96 4.52 5.52 3.56
N ILE A 97 4.78 6.22 4.66
CA ILE A 97 3.94 7.34 5.09
C ILE A 97 3.79 8.38 3.99
N GLY A 98 4.90 8.79 3.38
CA GLY A 98 4.90 9.77 2.29
C GLY A 98 4.36 9.25 0.98
N PHE A 99 4.66 8.00 0.67
CA PHE A 99 4.26 7.41 -0.61
C PHE A 99 2.80 6.97 -0.63
N TRP A 100 2.27 6.52 0.49
CA TRP A 100 0.93 5.95 0.54
C TRP A 100 -0.03 6.73 1.44
N VAL A 101 0.30 6.91 2.72
CA VAL A 101 -0.62 7.53 3.68
C VAL A 101 -1.00 8.94 3.28
N SER A 102 -0.01 9.79 2.98
CA SER A 102 -0.28 11.17 2.58
C SER A 102 -1.11 11.25 1.30
N ARG A 103 -0.83 10.36 0.34
CA ARG A 103 -1.55 10.31 -0.93
C ARG A 103 -3.00 9.85 -0.76
N MET A 104 -3.27 8.88 0.10
CA MET A 104 -4.63 8.51 0.47
C MET A 104 -5.38 9.65 1.13
N ILE A 105 -4.72 10.43 2.00
CA ILE A 105 -5.35 11.56 2.70
C ILE A 105 -5.79 12.63 1.69
N PHE A 106 -4.88 13.12 0.84
CA PHE A 106 -5.28 14.18 -0.09
C PHE A 106 -6.21 13.69 -1.19
N SER A 107 -6.10 12.44 -1.66
CA SER A 107 -7.04 11.86 -2.61
C SER A 107 -8.43 11.69 -1.98
N GLY A 108 -8.50 11.17 -0.76
CA GLY A 108 -9.76 11.05 -0.04
C GLY A 108 -10.45 12.40 0.13
N LEU A 109 -9.72 13.43 0.57
CA LEU A 109 -10.26 14.78 0.70
C LEU A 109 -10.69 15.37 -0.65
N ALA A 110 -9.91 15.18 -1.71
CA ALA A 110 -10.22 15.72 -3.04
C ALA A 110 -11.44 15.08 -3.68
N TYR A 111 -11.60 13.75 -3.54
CA TYR A 111 -12.63 13.01 -4.26
C TYR A 111 -13.90 12.77 -3.44
N THR A 112 -13.80 12.67 -2.12
CA THR A 112 -14.94 12.36 -1.25
C THR A 112 -15.27 13.46 -0.24
N GLY A 113 -14.42 14.47 -0.12
CA GLY A 113 -14.55 15.54 0.90
C GLY A 113 -14.27 15.08 2.33
N LYS A 114 -13.86 13.83 2.54
CA LYS A 114 -13.67 13.24 3.87
C LYS A 114 -12.27 12.66 4.02
N ALA A 115 -11.70 12.78 5.22
CA ALA A 115 -10.46 12.09 5.56
C ALA A 115 -10.70 10.56 5.54
N PRO A 116 -9.83 9.76 4.89
CA PRO A 116 -10.11 8.33 4.68
C PRO A 116 -10.03 7.48 5.94
N PHE A 117 -9.36 7.95 6.98
CA PHE A 117 -9.22 7.26 8.28
C PHE A 117 -8.93 8.27 9.39
N SER A 118 -9.29 7.91 10.62
CA SER A 118 -9.07 8.76 11.81
C SER A 118 -7.74 8.48 12.51
N THR A 119 -7.24 7.25 12.42
CA THR A 119 -6.02 6.80 13.09
C THR A 119 -5.08 6.09 12.12
N VAL A 120 -3.78 6.35 12.25
CA VAL A 120 -2.73 5.61 11.53
C VAL A 120 -1.83 4.93 12.56
N CYS A 121 -1.89 3.60 12.61
CA CYS A 121 -1.00 2.78 13.42
C CYS A 121 0.27 2.48 12.60
N ILE A 122 1.39 3.04 13.02
CA ILE A 122 2.65 2.94 12.31
C ILE A 122 3.52 1.89 13.00
N HIS A 123 3.91 0.85 12.25
CA HIS A 123 4.83 -0.19 12.72
C HIS A 123 6.20 -0.07 12.07
N GLY A 124 7.20 -0.70 12.70
CA GLY A 124 8.53 -0.87 12.13
C GLY A 124 8.55 -1.93 11.03
N ILE A 125 9.71 -2.12 10.40
CA ILE A 125 9.93 -3.16 9.38
C ILE A 125 10.78 -4.29 9.94
N VAL A 126 10.65 -5.47 9.35
CA VAL A 126 11.52 -6.60 9.66
C VAL A 126 12.82 -6.44 8.87
N ARG A 127 13.94 -6.48 9.59
CA ARG A 127 15.28 -6.40 9.02
C ARG A 127 15.98 -7.77 9.10
N ASP A 128 17.01 -7.95 8.31
CA ASP A 128 17.84 -9.17 8.41
C ASP A 128 18.58 -9.26 9.77
N SER A 129 19.27 -10.36 10.01
CA SER A 129 20.01 -10.61 11.26
C SER A 129 21.09 -9.56 11.54
N GLN A 130 21.59 -8.89 10.49
CA GLN A 130 22.58 -7.81 10.60
C GLN A 130 21.93 -6.43 10.77
N GLY A 131 20.61 -6.34 10.74
CA GLY A 131 19.86 -5.08 10.86
C GLY A 131 19.72 -4.30 9.56
N ARG A 132 20.03 -4.90 8.40
CA ARG A 132 19.88 -4.26 7.10
C ARG A 132 18.43 -4.41 6.61
N LYS A 133 17.93 -3.43 5.88
CA LYS A 133 16.63 -3.53 5.20
C LYS A 133 16.67 -4.67 4.19
N MET A 134 15.68 -5.56 4.22
CA MET A 134 15.55 -6.62 3.24
C MET A 134 15.19 -6.04 1.87
N SER A 135 15.86 -6.48 0.83
CA SER A 135 15.58 -6.06 -0.55
C SER A 135 15.87 -7.18 -1.53
N LYS A 136 15.18 -7.17 -2.67
CA LYS A 136 15.43 -8.13 -3.76
C LYS A 136 16.85 -8.01 -4.31
N SER A 137 17.38 -6.80 -4.38
CA SER A 137 18.73 -6.54 -4.90
C SER A 137 19.84 -7.07 -3.99
N LEU A 138 19.62 -7.12 -2.68
CA LEU A 138 20.58 -7.69 -1.72
C LEU A 138 20.43 -9.20 -1.53
N GLY A 139 19.34 -9.80 -2.02
CA GLY A 139 19.07 -11.22 -1.85
C GLY A 139 18.95 -11.67 -0.38
N ASN A 140 18.71 -10.73 0.54
CA ASN A 140 18.62 -10.97 1.98
C ASN A 140 17.17 -11.10 2.49
N GLY A 141 16.22 -11.26 1.56
CA GLY A 141 14.82 -11.52 1.89
C GLY A 141 14.65 -12.93 2.46
N ILE A 142 13.73 -13.08 3.38
CA ILE A 142 13.35 -14.36 3.99
C ILE A 142 11.94 -14.66 3.55
N ASP A 143 11.76 -15.84 2.94
CA ASP A 143 10.43 -16.30 2.53
C ASP A 143 9.69 -16.82 3.77
N PRO A 144 8.56 -16.19 4.15
CA PRO A 144 7.77 -16.63 5.28
C PRO A 144 7.21 -18.06 5.09
N LEU A 145 6.99 -18.51 3.86
CA LEU A 145 6.48 -19.85 3.60
C LEU A 145 7.54 -20.94 3.90
N GLU A 146 8.81 -20.67 3.61
CA GLU A 146 9.92 -21.56 3.99
C GLU A 146 10.04 -21.66 5.52
N VAL A 147 9.92 -20.53 6.23
CA VAL A 147 9.94 -20.50 7.69
C VAL A 147 8.74 -21.28 8.28
N ILE A 148 7.56 -21.12 7.69
CA ILE A 148 6.35 -21.84 8.10
C ILE A 148 6.52 -23.36 7.89
N ALA A 149 7.09 -23.77 6.76
CA ALA A 149 7.36 -25.18 6.49
C ALA A 149 8.32 -25.81 7.51
N GLN A 150 9.28 -25.06 8.00
CA GLN A 150 10.29 -25.53 8.96
C GLN A 150 9.84 -25.48 10.43
N TYR A 151 9.18 -24.39 10.83
CA TYR A 151 8.88 -24.11 12.25
C TYR A 151 7.38 -24.09 12.59
N GLY A 152 6.52 -24.04 11.59
CA GLY A 152 5.07 -23.88 11.75
C GLY A 152 4.63 -22.40 11.75
N ALA A 153 3.39 -22.19 11.34
CA ALA A 153 2.81 -20.84 11.22
C ALA A 153 2.70 -20.13 12.56
N ASP A 154 2.33 -20.85 13.62
CA ASP A 154 2.18 -20.29 14.97
C ASP A 154 3.52 -19.75 15.51
N ALA A 155 4.62 -20.47 15.26
CA ALA A 155 5.95 -20.04 15.69
C ALA A 155 6.36 -18.72 15.01
N LEU A 156 6.16 -18.60 13.70
CA LEU A 156 6.46 -17.37 12.98
C LEU A 156 5.58 -16.22 13.44
N ARG A 157 4.27 -16.43 13.53
CA ARG A 157 3.31 -15.41 13.97
C ARG A 157 3.58 -14.93 15.40
N PHE A 158 3.83 -15.86 16.32
CA PHE A 158 4.15 -15.52 17.70
C PHE A 158 5.45 -14.70 17.79
N MET A 159 6.51 -15.12 17.10
CA MET A 159 7.77 -14.39 17.07
C MET A 159 7.62 -12.96 16.55
N LEU A 160 6.81 -12.77 15.48
CA LEU A 160 6.57 -11.44 14.91
C LEU A 160 5.82 -10.53 15.89
N VAL A 161 4.84 -11.05 16.62
CA VAL A 161 4.06 -10.27 17.58
C VAL A 161 4.85 -9.99 18.86
N ASP A 162 5.50 -11.03 19.43
CA ASP A 162 6.27 -10.90 20.65
C ASP A 162 7.49 -9.98 20.50
N GLY A 163 8.11 -10.00 19.33
CA GLY A 163 9.26 -9.16 19.02
C GLY A 163 8.92 -7.73 18.57
N SER A 164 7.64 -7.40 18.41
CA SER A 164 7.21 -6.12 17.84
C SER A 164 6.95 -5.07 18.93
N THR A 165 7.57 -3.92 18.78
CA THR A 165 7.26 -2.72 19.58
C THR A 165 6.85 -1.59 18.63
N PRO A 166 5.80 -0.81 18.94
CA PRO A 166 5.34 0.27 18.07
C PRO A 166 6.48 1.21 17.65
N GLY A 167 6.58 1.46 16.35
CA GLY A 167 7.56 2.40 15.79
C GLY A 167 9.02 1.90 15.71
N ASN A 168 9.32 0.69 16.16
CA ASN A 168 10.66 0.13 16.11
C ASN A 168 10.78 -1.02 15.11
N ASP A 169 11.94 -1.08 14.45
CA ASP A 169 12.28 -2.20 13.57
C ASP A 169 12.64 -3.45 14.37
N MET A 170 12.31 -4.60 13.82
CA MET A 170 12.65 -5.89 14.37
C MET A 170 13.70 -6.58 13.50
N ARG A 171 14.68 -7.24 14.14
CA ARG A 171 15.61 -8.12 13.43
C ARG A 171 15.06 -9.53 13.40
N TYR A 172 15.02 -10.10 12.20
CA TYR A 172 14.76 -11.52 12.06
C TYR A 172 15.97 -12.33 12.57
N ILE A 173 15.73 -13.17 13.54
CA ILE A 173 16.72 -14.08 14.10
C ILE A 173 16.07 -15.46 14.20
N GLU A 174 16.60 -16.43 13.46
CA GLU A 174 16.05 -17.78 13.37
C GLU A 174 15.86 -18.45 14.73
N LYS A 175 16.82 -18.28 15.65
CA LYS A 175 16.71 -18.77 17.03
C LYS A 175 15.48 -18.25 17.79
N LYS A 176 14.96 -17.06 17.43
CA LYS A 176 13.71 -16.55 18.03
C LYS A 176 12.49 -17.30 17.52
N VAL A 177 12.48 -17.70 16.25
CA VAL A 177 11.40 -18.54 15.69
C VAL A 177 11.42 -19.93 16.36
N GLU A 178 12.60 -20.50 16.54
CA GLU A 178 12.76 -21.77 17.25
C GLU A 178 12.27 -21.67 18.71
N ALA A 179 12.62 -20.60 19.41
CA ALA A 179 12.15 -20.34 20.78
C ALA A 179 10.61 -20.20 20.82
N ALA A 180 10.02 -19.51 19.83
CA ALA A 180 8.58 -19.37 19.69
C ALA A 180 7.89 -20.73 19.46
N ARG A 181 8.46 -21.60 18.61
CA ARG A 181 7.98 -22.97 18.42
C ARG A 181 8.02 -23.77 19.73
N ASN A 182 9.13 -23.68 20.44
CA ASN A 182 9.29 -24.39 21.71
C ASN A 182 8.30 -23.89 22.78
N PHE A 183 7.99 -22.59 22.77
CA PHE A 183 6.95 -22.01 23.63
C PHE A 183 5.56 -22.53 23.27
N ALA A 184 5.20 -22.56 22.00
CA ALA A 184 3.92 -23.12 21.54
C ALA A 184 3.77 -24.60 21.93
N ASN A 185 4.84 -25.42 21.74
CA ASN A 185 4.89 -26.80 22.18
C ASN A 185 4.74 -26.96 23.69
N LYS A 186 5.33 -26.05 24.48
CA LYS A 186 5.17 -26.06 25.95
C LYS A 186 3.72 -25.82 26.34
N LEU A 187 3.01 -24.88 25.70
CA LEU A 187 1.59 -24.65 25.97
C LEU A 187 0.76 -25.88 25.60
N TRP A 188 1.00 -26.45 24.43
CA TRP A 188 0.32 -27.66 23.98
C TRP A 188 0.46 -28.83 24.97
N ASN A 189 1.70 -29.13 25.38
CA ASN A 189 1.96 -30.20 26.32
C ASN A 189 1.39 -29.92 27.72
N ALA A 190 1.39 -28.67 28.18
CA ALA A 190 0.75 -28.30 29.44
C ALA A 190 -0.78 -28.52 29.37
N CYS A 191 -1.42 -28.18 28.25
CA CYS A 191 -2.85 -28.44 28.04
C CYS A 191 -3.15 -29.93 28.01
N LEU A 192 -2.37 -30.73 27.29
CA LEU A 192 -2.55 -32.19 27.29
C LEU A 192 -2.44 -32.79 28.70
N LEU A 193 -1.46 -32.38 29.47
CA LEU A 193 -1.31 -32.86 30.84
C LEU A 193 -2.48 -32.46 31.76
N TYR A 194 -3.01 -31.24 31.54
CA TYR A 194 -4.11 -30.72 32.37
C TYR A 194 -5.48 -31.34 32.00
N THR A 195 -5.66 -31.77 30.74
CA THR A 195 -6.94 -32.33 30.24
C THR A 195 -6.98 -33.84 30.18
N SER A 196 -5.88 -34.55 30.48
CA SER A 196 -5.79 -36.00 30.61
C SER A 196 -6.05 -36.41 32.06
#